data_d58e1d310f38ec755591962da8296453
#
_entry.id   d58e1d310f38ec755591962da8296453
#
_cell.length_a   1.000
_cell.length_b   1.000
_cell.length_c   1.000
_cell.angle_alpha   90.00
_cell.angle_beta   90.00
_cell.angle_gamma   90.00
#
_symmetry.space_group_name_H-M   'P 1'
#
loop_
_entity.id
_entity.type
_entity.pdbx_description
1 polymer ?
#
loop_
_entity_poly.entity_id
_entity_poly.type
_entity_poly.pdbx_seq_one_letter_code
_entity_poly.pdbx_strand_id
1 'polypeptide(L)'
;MTNERWTFVCVSEAERPVRQFSVSVGALPYVPSLVAAVVTVLAALIMIVAIDGLSRVEVLKLRGEKAVISQEVESIRTRVTQMEGSIDEFIETDERFRLIAGLNPIDAEIFEVGVGGPGMATPESTPMWETDPLTAEALFATSYDLSALERRTSLLSESMAAALESLVANYALLEATPSIVPTAGQGIEMVSSTFSEARLHPISNEELPHIGLDFSAVTGTPILAAAKGVVSYAGWKSGYGNTVEVDHGFGIMTRYAHSDRNLVEPGQVVARGEILAQVGSTGRATASHLHYEVWKDGVAEDPRDYILNGVIP
;
A
#
# COMPACT_ATOMS: atom_id res chain seq x y z
N MET A 1 -56.87 55.83 61.01
CA MET A 1 -56.44 54.95 59.92
C MET A 1 -56.96 53.56 60.25
N THR A 2 -58.07 53.17 59.66
CA THR A 2 -58.74 51.88 59.89
C THR A 2 -57.85 50.74 59.28
N ASN A 3 -57.38 49.87 60.18
CA ASN A 3 -56.54 48.76 59.85
C ASN A 3 -57.46 47.58 59.34
N GLU A 4 -58.09 47.81 58.18
CA GLU A 4 -58.95 46.81 57.56
C GLU A 4 -58.13 45.63 57.05
N ARG A 5 -58.49 44.41 57.45
CA ARG A 5 -57.89 43.18 57.04
C ARG A 5 -58.93 42.28 56.39
N TRP A 6 -58.61 41.79 55.19
CA TRP A 6 -59.38 40.75 54.53
C TRP A 6 -58.89 39.37 55.00
N THR A 7 -59.79 38.54 55.49
CA THR A 7 -59.47 37.20 55.99
C THR A 7 -60.05 36.20 55.02
N PHE A 8 -59.17 35.45 54.40
CA PHE A 8 -59.53 34.36 53.50
C PHE A 8 -59.52 33.07 54.34
N VAL A 9 -60.59 32.29 54.24
CA VAL A 9 -60.77 31.01 54.94
C VAL A 9 -60.79 29.93 53.90
N CYS A 10 -59.75 29.10 53.86
CA CYS A 10 -59.73 27.89 53.02
C CYS A 10 -60.34 26.75 53.78
N VAL A 11 -61.50 26.30 53.32
CA VAL A 11 -62.15 25.10 53.81
C VAL A 11 -61.88 23.94 52.89
N SER A 12 -61.27 22.88 53.38
CA SER A 12 -61.04 21.63 52.63
C SER A 12 -62.03 20.57 53.07
N GLU A 13 -62.62 19.83 52.15
CA GLU A 13 -63.64 18.79 52.41
C GLU A 13 -63.19 17.56 53.21
N ALA A 14 -61.91 17.44 53.50
CA ALA A 14 -61.37 16.28 54.23
C ALA A 14 -60.66 16.75 55.51
N GLU A 15 -61.21 16.56 56.67
CA GLU A 15 -60.63 16.57 58.07
C GLU A 15 -59.30 17.36 58.31
N ARG A 16 -59.00 18.34 57.52
CA ARG A 16 -57.78 19.19 57.70
C ARG A 16 -58.22 20.50 58.42
N PRO A 17 -57.33 21.01 59.29
CA PRO A 17 -57.63 22.25 59.98
C PRO A 17 -57.80 23.40 59.01
N VAL A 18 -58.86 24.20 59.22
CA VAL A 18 -59.18 25.40 58.50
C VAL A 18 -58.00 26.37 58.56
N ARG A 19 -57.41 26.70 57.41
CA ARG A 19 -56.32 27.70 57.34
C ARG A 19 -56.92 29.05 57.01
N GLN A 20 -56.59 30.00 57.90
CA GLN A 20 -56.97 31.41 57.72
C GLN A 20 -55.75 32.22 57.36
N PHE A 21 -55.87 33.00 56.29
CA PHE A 21 -54.83 33.95 55.88
C PHE A 21 -55.44 35.35 55.90
N SER A 22 -54.85 36.29 56.67
CA SER A 22 -55.29 37.66 56.72
C SER A 22 -54.34 38.58 56.03
N VAL A 23 -54.84 39.34 55.05
CA VAL A 23 -54.07 40.32 54.25
C VAL A 23 -54.60 41.72 54.58
N SER A 24 -53.70 42.67 54.84
CA SER A 24 -54.08 44.06 55.05
C SER A 24 -54.58 44.70 53.75
N VAL A 25 -55.65 45.47 53.77
CA VAL A 25 -56.21 46.12 52.57
C VAL A 25 -55.17 47.00 51.92
N GLY A 26 -54.23 47.59 52.68
CA GLY A 26 -53.11 48.40 52.17
C GLY A 26 -52.08 47.63 51.36
N ALA A 27 -52.06 46.24 51.41
CA ALA A 27 -51.19 45.42 50.62
C ALA A 27 -51.84 44.96 49.29
N LEU A 28 -53.15 45.13 49.14
CA LEU A 28 -53.88 44.71 47.93
C LEU A 28 -53.36 45.31 46.62
N PRO A 29 -53.01 46.63 46.54
CA PRO A 29 -52.50 47.23 45.31
C PRO A 29 -51.16 46.68 44.88
N TYR A 30 -50.36 46.03 45.79
CA TYR A 30 -49.06 45.47 45.45
C TYR A 30 -49.14 44.01 44.96
N VAL A 31 -50.29 43.34 45.15
CA VAL A 31 -50.46 41.95 44.74
C VAL A 31 -50.29 41.76 43.23
N PRO A 32 -50.88 42.59 42.34
CA PRO A 32 -50.68 42.42 40.88
C PRO A 32 -49.24 42.68 40.50
N SER A 33 -48.54 43.61 41.15
CA SER A 33 -47.12 43.87 40.92
C SER A 33 -46.23 42.69 41.32
N LEU A 34 -46.55 42.04 42.46
CA LEU A 34 -45.84 40.85 42.93
C LEU A 34 -46.08 39.65 41.99
N VAL A 35 -47.30 39.47 41.54
CA VAL A 35 -47.67 38.42 40.59
C VAL A 35 -46.93 38.65 39.26
N ALA A 36 -46.92 39.92 38.74
CA ALA A 36 -46.20 40.24 37.53
C ALA A 36 -44.69 39.98 37.68
N ALA A 37 -44.09 40.33 38.80
CA ALA A 37 -42.67 40.04 39.09
C ALA A 37 -42.36 38.56 39.14
N VAL A 38 -43.22 37.74 39.76
CA VAL A 38 -43.03 36.30 39.77
C VAL A 38 -43.17 35.69 38.36
N VAL A 39 -44.17 36.14 37.59
CA VAL A 39 -44.38 35.69 36.21
C VAL A 39 -43.18 36.03 35.32
N THR A 40 -42.65 37.24 35.46
CA THR A 40 -41.43 37.67 34.67
C THR A 40 -40.21 36.86 35.07
N VAL A 41 -39.98 36.56 36.35
CA VAL A 41 -38.87 35.71 36.81
C VAL A 41 -39.02 34.26 36.28
N LEU A 42 -40.21 33.72 36.32
CA LEU A 42 -40.48 32.38 35.79
C LEU A 42 -40.28 32.34 34.28
N ALA A 43 -40.75 33.33 33.56
CA ALA A 43 -40.54 33.44 32.12
C ALA A 43 -39.05 33.53 31.77
N ALA A 44 -38.26 34.36 32.52
CA ALA A 44 -36.82 34.45 32.34
C ALA A 44 -36.10 33.12 32.63
N LEU A 45 -36.50 32.40 33.68
CA LEU A 45 -35.92 31.08 33.97
C LEU A 45 -36.22 30.07 32.86
N ILE A 46 -37.47 30.03 32.39
CA ILE A 46 -37.83 29.15 31.26
C ILE A 46 -37.01 29.49 30.02
N MET A 47 -36.83 30.79 29.74
CA MET A 47 -36.04 31.25 28.60
C MET A 47 -34.56 30.85 28.71
N ILE A 48 -33.95 30.98 29.90
CA ILE A 48 -32.58 30.53 30.18
C ILE A 48 -32.43 29.03 29.95
N VAL A 49 -33.34 28.22 30.48
CA VAL A 49 -33.34 26.74 30.32
C VAL A 49 -33.53 26.37 28.86
N ALA A 50 -34.39 27.07 28.12
CA ALA A 50 -34.61 26.81 26.70
C ALA A 50 -33.35 27.13 25.85
N ILE A 51 -32.70 28.29 26.13
CA ILE A 51 -31.44 28.68 25.44
C ILE A 51 -30.32 27.69 25.76
N ASP A 52 -30.15 27.30 27.04
CA ASP A 52 -29.12 26.33 27.45
C ASP A 52 -29.39 24.96 26.81
N GLY A 53 -30.64 24.53 26.75
CA GLY A 53 -31.06 23.27 26.08
C GLY A 53 -30.76 23.27 24.57
N LEU A 54 -31.08 24.36 23.87
CA LEU A 54 -30.79 24.50 22.44
C LEU A 54 -29.30 24.53 22.17
N SER A 55 -28.52 25.29 22.98
CA SER A 55 -27.06 25.32 22.86
C SER A 55 -26.40 23.98 23.11
N ARG A 56 -26.91 23.17 24.06
CA ARG A 56 -26.42 21.81 24.31
C ARG A 56 -26.67 20.86 23.14
N VAL A 57 -27.84 20.94 22.51
CA VAL A 57 -28.17 20.12 21.34
C VAL A 57 -27.26 20.48 20.16
N GLU A 58 -27.01 21.76 19.95
CA GLU A 58 -26.11 22.23 18.88
C GLU A 58 -24.67 21.78 19.12
N VAL A 59 -24.15 21.91 20.36
CA VAL A 59 -22.82 21.42 20.74
C VAL A 59 -22.70 19.90 20.56
N LEU A 60 -23.72 19.12 20.91
CA LEU A 60 -23.72 17.67 20.70
C LEU A 60 -23.71 17.32 19.21
N LYS A 61 -24.48 18.05 18.39
CA LYS A 61 -24.50 17.88 16.94
C LYS A 61 -23.11 18.18 16.33
N LEU A 62 -22.52 19.32 16.69
CA LEU A 62 -21.18 19.72 16.20
C LEU A 62 -20.10 18.74 16.65
N ARG A 63 -20.18 18.19 17.87
CA ARG A 63 -19.25 17.14 18.33
C ARG A 63 -19.40 15.86 17.51
N GLY A 64 -20.64 15.48 17.18
CA GLY A 64 -20.92 14.34 16.31
C GLY A 64 -20.34 14.52 14.90
N GLU A 65 -20.57 15.68 14.29
CA GLU A 65 -20.02 16.01 12.97
C GLU A 65 -18.49 16.03 12.98
N LYS A 66 -17.87 16.61 14.02
CA LYS A 66 -16.42 16.58 14.20
C LYS A 66 -15.87 15.15 14.31
N ALA A 67 -16.53 14.30 15.09
CA ALA A 67 -16.10 12.90 15.23
C ALA A 67 -16.15 12.14 13.89
N VAL A 68 -17.19 12.36 13.09
CA VAL A 68 -17.32 11.79 11.74
C VAL A 68 -16.20 12.28 10.83
N ILE A 69 -15.91 13.58 10.80
CA ILE A 69 -14.83 14.14 9.99
C ILE A 69 -13.47 13.57 10.41
N SER A 70 -13.19 13.51 11.72
CA SER A 70 -11.94 12.93 12.21
C SER A 70 -11.79 11.47 11.85
N GLN A 71 -12.87 10.69 11.91
CA GLN A 71 -12.86 9.28 11.49
C GLN A 71 -12.63 9.14 9.99
N GLU A 72 -13.24 10.00 9.17
CA GLU A 72 -13.06 9.96 7.71
C GLU A 72 -11.62 10.35 7.33
N VAL A 73 -11.04 11.36 7.97
CA VAL A 73 -9.62 11.74 7.77
C VAL A 73 -8.69 10.58 8.09
N GLU A 74 -8.91 9.85 9.19
CA GLU A 74 -8.10 8.69 9.55
C GLU A 74 -8.29 7.54 8.56
N SER A 75 -9.51 7.34 8.07
CA SER A 75 -9.78 6.37 7.00
C SER A 75 -9.02 6.71 5.70
N ILE A 76 -9.04 7.98 5.29
CA ILE A 76 -8.29 8.45 4.11
C ILE A 76 -6.79 8.24 4.32
N ARG A 77 -6.26 8.59 5.49
CA ARG A 77 -4.84 8.41 5.84
C ARG A 77 -4.41 6.95 5.74
N THR A 78 -5.22 6.04 6.28
CA THR A 78 -4.96 4.59 6.16
C THR A 78 -4.90 4.14 4.69
N ARG A 79 -5.81 4.65 3.86
CA ARG A 79 -5.81 4.34 2.41
C ARG A 79 -4.61 4.93 1.69
N VAL A 80 -4.19 6.13 2.05
CA VAL A 80 -2.97 6.78 1.51
C VAL A 80 -1.74 5.92 1.83
N THR A 81 -1.55 5.50 3.08
CA THR A 81 -0.44 4.62 3.48
C THR A 81 -0.46 3.27 2.74
N GLN A 82 -1.66 2.71 2.50
CA GLN A 82 -1.78 1.50 1.70
C GLN A 82 -1.37 1.73 0.23
N MET A 83 -1.74 2.88 -0.34
CA MET A 83 -1.33 3.26 -1.70
C MET A 83 0.18 3.48 -1.80
N GLU A 84 0.83 4.05 -0.78
CA GLU A 84 2.29 4.20 -0.70
C GLU A 84 2.98 2.85 -0.86
N GLY A 85 2.57 1.85 -0.07
CA GLY A 85 3.12 0.50 -0.18
C GLY A 85 2.95 -0.12 -1.57
N SER A 86 1.81 0.13 -2.23
CA SER A 86 1.59 -0.34 -3.61
C SER A 86 2.50 0.37 -4.63
N ILE A 87 2.74 1.67 -4.43
CA ILE A 87 3.65 2.44 -5.31
C ILE A 87 5.09 1.96 -5.14
N ASP A 88 5.53 1.62 -3.93
CA ASP A 88 6.86 1.06 -3.69
C ASP A 88 7.07 -0.26 -4.45
N GLU A 89 6.08 -1.15 -4.46
CA GLU A 89 6.06 -2.37 -5.26
C GLU A 89 6.15 -2.09 -6.79
N PHE A 90 5.44 -1.05 -7.24
CA PHE A 90 5.50 -0.63 -8.65
C PHE A 90 6.86 -0.03 -9.02
N ILE A 91 7.51 0.73 -8.13
CA ILE A 91 8.86 1.27 -8.37
C ILE A 91 9.87 0.12 -8.51
N GLU A 92 9.81 -0.89 -7.64
CA GLU A 92 10.67 -2.09 -7.77
C GLU A 92 10.43 -2.81 -9.11
N THR A 93 9.18 -2.88 -9.54
CA THR A 93 8.83 -3.48 -10.83
C THR A 93 9.34 -2.63 -12.00
N ASP A 94 9.26 -1.29 -11.91
CA ASP A 94 9.76 -0.36 -12.93
C ASP A 94 11.28 -0.47 -13.09
N GLU A 95 12.02 -0.59 -12.00
CA GLU A 95 13.47 -0.81 -12.03
C GLU A 95 13.83 -2.04 -12.90
N ARG A 96 13.17 -3.16 -12.65
CA ARG A 96 13.36 -4.39 -13.43
C ARG A 96 12.95 -4.20 -14.89
N PHE A 97 11.83 -3.51 -15.11
CA PHE A 97 11.33 -3.24 -16.46
C PHE A 97 12.30 -2.37 -17.26
N ARG A 98 12.91 -1.38 -16.62
CA ARG A 98 13.94 -0.51 -17.22
C ARG A 98 15.21 -1.29 -17.58
N LEU A 99 15.67 -2.18 -16.70
CA LEU A 99 16.82 -3.04 -17.01
C LEU A 99 16.57 -3.90 -18.24
N ILE A 100 15.39 -4.53 -18.33
CA ILE A 100 14.97 -5.31 -19.50
C ILE A 100 14.90 -4.44 -20.77
N ALA A 101 14.44 -3.19 -20.62
CA ALA A 101 14.40 -2.21 -21.68
C ALA A 101 15.79 -1.67 -22.11
N GLY A 102 16.87 -2.06 -21.42
CA GLY A 102 18.21 -1.56 -21.63
C GLY A 102 18.40 -0.12 -21.12
N LEU A 103 17.56 0.32 -20.18
CA LEU A 103 17.63 1.64 -19.52
C LEU A 103 18.24 1.50 -18.13
N ASN A 104 18.94 2.53 -17.68
CA ASN A 104 19.40 2.59 -16.30
C ASN A 104 18.21 2.75 -15.32
N PRO A 105 18.26 2.15 -14.12
CA PRO A 105 17.29 2.41 -13.07
C PRO A 105 17.23 3.91 -12.73
N ILE A 106 16.07 4.37 -12.28
CA ILE A 106 15.93 5.72 -11.73
C ILE A 106 16.37 5.63 -10.27
N ASP A 107 17.18 6.61 -9.83
CA ASP A 107 17.61 6.70 -8.45
C ASP A 107 16.39 6.82 -7.52
N ALA A 108 16.31 5.96 -6.51
CA ALA A 108 15.20 5.93 -5.55
C ALA A 108 15.00 7.30 -4.85
N GLU A 109 16.08 8.06 -4.65
CA GLU A 109 16.01 9.40 -4.09
C GLU A 109 15.13 10.35 -4.92
N ILE A 110 15.04 10.16 -6.25
CA ILE A 110 14.20 10.98 -7.13
C ILE A 110 12.71 10.82 -6.80
N PHE A 111 12.28 9.63 -6.41
CA PHE A 111 10.90 9.37 -5.98
C PHE A 111 10.60 9.95 -4.59
N GLU A 112 11.63 10.17 -3.76
CA GLU A 112 11.49 10.70 -2.40
C GLU A 112 11.62 12.21 -2.31
N VAL A 113 12.05 12.89 -3.40
CA VAL A 113 12.22 14.35 -3.40
C VAL A 113 10.90 15.05 -3.08
N GLY A 114 10.78 15.47 -1.83
CA GLY A 114 9.70 16.32 -1.37
C GLY A 114 9.83 17.72 -1.99
N VAL A 115 8.72 18.28 -2.45
CA VAL A 115 8.68 19.70 -2.85
C VAL A 115 8.59 20.53 -1.57
N GLY A 116 9.73 20.90 -1.01
CA GLY A 116 9.87 21.86 0.07
C GLY A 116 10.50 23.16 -0.45
N GLY A 117 9.98 24.29 -0.06
CA GLY A 117 10.54 25.59 -0.42
C GLY A 117 9.95 26.73 0.39
N PRO A 118 10.61 27.94 0.39
CA PRO A 118 10.05 29.13 1.02
C PRO A 118 8.69 29.47 0.41
N GLY A 119 7.66 29.60 1.23
CA GLY A 119 6.29 29.91 0.82
C GLY A 119 5.35 28.71 0.73
N MET A 120 5.76 27.54 1.21
CA MET A 120 4.85 26.40 1.35
C MET A 120 3.71 26.71 2.34
N ALA A 121 2.53 26.21 2.00
CA ALA A 121 1.42 26.16 2.93
C ALA A 121 1.85 25.42 4.21
N THR A 122 1.39 25.92 5.36
CA THR A 122 1.59 25.26 6.66
C THR A 122 0.24 24.88 7.24
N PRO A 123 0.16 23.99 8.22
CA PRO A 123 -1.11 23.66 8.88
C PRO A 123 -1.87 24.89 9.37
N GLU A 124 -1.13 25.92 9.84
CA GLU A 124 -1.67 27.19 10.33
C GLU A 124 -2.31 28.03 9.22
N SER A 125 -1.98 27.80 7.97
CA SER A 125 -2.58 28.50 6.82
C SER A 125 -3.96 27.96 6.44
N THR A 126 -4.40 26.85 7.06
CA THR A 126 -5.71 26.26 6.79
C THR A 126 -6.81 27.02 7.54
N PRO A 127 -8.01 27.25 6.93
CA PRO A 127 -9.11 27.92 7.62
C PRO A 127 -9.61 27.20 8.86
N MET A 128 -9.31 25.90 8.99
CA MET A 128 -9.70 25.06 10.11
C MET A 128 -8.79 25.23 11.33
N TRP A 129 -7.57 25.77 11.17
CA TRP A 129 -6.58 25.86 12.24
C TRP A 129 -7.09 26.59 13.48
N GLU A 130 -7.81 27.70 13.30
CA GLU A 130 -8.35 28.49 14.42
C GLU A 130 -9.43 27.73 15.22
N THR A 131 -10.14 26.80 14.58
CA THR A 131 -11.29 26.12 15.18
C THR A 131 -10.92 24.72 15.71
N ASP A 132 -10.04 24.02 15.02
CA ASP A 132 -9.61 22.66 15.35
C ASP A 132 -8.20 22.36 14.81
N PRO A 133 -7.16 22.76 15.55
CA PRO A 133 -5.76 22.59 15.13
C PRO A 133 -5.38 21.14 14.85
N LEU A 134 -5.89 20.19 15.65
CA LEU A 134 -5.55 18.77 15.47
C LEU A 134 -6.11 18.18 14.16
N THR A 135 -7.36 18.51 13.84
CA THR A 135 -7.94 18.09 12.56
C THR A 135 -7.31 18.82 11.38
N ALA A 136 -6.96 20.10 11.54
CA ALA A 136 -6.24 20.88 10.53
C ALA A 136 -4.86 20.29 10.21
N GLU A 137 -4.09 19.91 11.24
CA GLU A 137 -2.79 19.24 11.08
C GLU A 137 -2.91 17.90 10.37
N ALA A 138 -3.89 17.07 10.78
CA ALA A 138 -4.13 15.77 10.15
C ALA A 138 -4.56 15.89 8.68
N LEU A 139 -5.42 16.84 8.35
CA LEU A 139 -5.83 17.14 6.97
C LEU A 139 -4.65 17.64 6.13
N PHE A 140 -3.84 18.53 6.71
CA PHE A 140 -2.66 19.06 6.03
C PHE A 140 -1.65 17.96 5.73
N ALA A 141 -1.32 17.11 6.70
CA ALA A 141 -0.45 15.96 6.52
C ALA A 141 -0.98 15.01 5.43
N THR A 142 -2.27 14.65 5.50
CA THR A 142 -2.89 13.79 4.49
C THR A 142 -2.86 14.41 3.08
N SER A 143 -3.07 15.72 2.96
CA SER A 143 -2.98 16.45 1.69
C SER A 143 -1.56 16.48 1.15
N TYR A 144 -0.56 16.59 2.03
CA TYR A 144 0.85 16.55 1.67
C TYR A 144 1.25 15.16 1.14
N ASP A 145 0.86 14.10 1.88
CA ASP A 145 1.12 12.71 1.50
C ASP A 145 0.46 12.38 0.14
N LEU A 146 -0.79 12.81 -0.05
CA LEU A 146 -1.49 12.64 -1.33
C LEU A 146 -0.77 13.35 -2.48
N SER A 147 -0.28 14.57 -2.26
CA SER A 147 0.49 15.30 -3.28
C SER A 147 1.83 14.63 -3.58
N ALA A 148 2.46 13.99 -2.59
CA ALA A 148 3.66 13.18 -2.79
C ALA A 148 3.35 11.94 -3.64
N LEU A 149 2.25 11.23 -3.35
CA LEU A 149 1.75 10.11 -4.13
C LEU A 149 1.46 10.47 -5.59
N GLU A 150 0.80 11.59 -5.84
CA GLU A 150 0.52 12.08 -7.19
C GLU A 150 1.81 12.30 -7.98
N ARG A 151 2.82 12.92 -7.38
CA ARG A 151 4.13 13.13 -8.02
C ARG A 151 4.83 11.80 -8.31
N ARG A 152 4.89 10.89 -7.32
CA ARG A 152 5.51 9.57 -7.49
C ARG A 152 4.82 8.78 -8.60
N THR A 153 3.50 8.81 -8.65
CA THR A 153 2.70 8.15 -9.69
C THR A 153 2.97 8.76 -11.08
N SER A 154 3.10 10.08 -11.17
CA SER A 154 3.44 10.76 -12.44
C SER A 154 4.82 10.36 -12.93
N LEU A 155 5.84 10.40 -12.07
CA LEU A 155 7.20 9.98 -12.40
C LEU A 155 7.26 8.52 -12.81
N LEU A 156 6.56 7.64 -12.10
CA LEU A 156 6.47 6.23 -12.44
C LEU A 156 5.81 6.02 -13.80
N SER A 157 4.72 6.74 -14.08
CA SER A 157 4.03 6.69 -15.38
C SER A 157 4.95 7.14 -16.53
N GLU A 158 5.72 8.21 -16.35
CA GLU A 158 6.70 8.68 -17.33
C GLU A 158 7.83 7.68 -17.53
N SER A 159 8.33 7.08 -16.44
CA SER A 159 9.36 6.05 -16.48
C SER A 159 8.90 4.82 -17.25
N MET A 160 7.72 4.31 -16.93
CA MET A 160 7.15 3.16 -17.63
C MET A 160 6.87 3.45 -19.11
N ALA A 161 6.44 4.66 -19.45
CA ALA A 161 6.25 5.06 -20.84
C ALA A 161 7.57 5.07 -21.60
N ALA A 162 8.65 5.61 -21.02
CA ALA A 162 9.97 5.60 -21.61
C ALA A 162 10.53 4.18 -21.77
N ALA A 163 10.31 3.31 -20.78
CA ALA A 163 10.70 1.91 -20.85
C ALA A 163 9.95 1.18 -21.97
N LEU A 164 8.63 1.41 -22.09
CA LEU A 164 7.82 0.83 -23.16
C LEU A 164 8.28 1.29 -24.54
N GLU A 165 8.56 2.57 -24.73
CA GLU A 165 9.09 3.11 -25.99
C GLU A 165 10.43 2.45 -26.35
N SER A 166 11.34 2.33 -25.39
CA SER A 166 12.62 1.63 -25.56
C SER A 166 12.43 0.16 -25.92
N LEU A 167 11.51 -0.54 -25.27
CA LEU A 167 11.18 -1.94 -25.56
C LEU A 167 10.65 -2.11 -26.99
N VAL A 168 9.76 -1.22 -27.42
CA VAL A 168 9.23 -1.25 -28.79
C VAL A 168 10.33 -0.99 -29.82
N ALA A 169 11.20 -0.02 -29.55
CA ALA A 169 12.35 0.31 -30.41
C ALA A 169 13.37 -0.84 -30.48
N ASN A 170 13.50 -1.62 -29.41
CA ASN A 170 14.46 -2.73 -29.27
C ASN A 170 13.79 -4.11 -29.25
N TYR A 171 12.80 -4.33 -30.09
CA TYR A 171 12.04 -5.59 -30.12
C TYR A 171 12.91 -6.85 -30.19
N ALA A 172 14.00 -6.82 -30.99
CA ALA A 172 14.92 -7.95 -31.10
C ALA A 172 15.66 -8.24 -29.78
N LEU A 173 16.05 -7.19 -29.05
CA LEU A 173 16.64 -7.33 -27.72
C LEU A 173 15.62 -7.88 -26.72
N LEU A 174 14.36 -7.42 -26.80
CA LEU A 174 13.28 -7.93 -25.95
C LEU A 174 13.03 -9.42 -26.18
N GLU A 175 13.02 -9.89 -27.43
CA GLU A 175 12.89 -11.32 -27.73
C GLU A 175 14.07 -12.14 -27.16
N ALA A 176 15.25 -11.54 -27.14
CA ALA A 176 16.49 -12.14 -26.65
C ALA A 176 16.65 -12.06 -25.12
N THR A 177 15.88 -11.20 -24.43
CA THR A 177 16.01 -11.02 -22.98
C THR A 177 15.22 -12.09 -22.21
N PRO A 178 15.86 -12.85 -21.29
CA PRO A 178 15.22 -13.90 -20.49
C PRO A 178 14.24 -13.31 -19.49
N SER A 179 12.94 -13.41 -19.72
CA SER A 179 11.93 -12.68 -18.94
C SER A 179 10.87 -13.56 -18.27
N ILE A 180 10.88 -14.87 -18.51
CA ILE A 180 9.91 -15.80 -17.93
C ILE A 180 10.56 -16.77 -16.94
N VAL A 181 9.74 -17.31 -16.01
CA VAL A 181 10.15 -18.42 -15.17
C VAL A 181 10.42 -19.64 -16.04
N PRO A 182 11.60 -20.28 -15.94
CA PRO A 182 12.00 -21.34 -16.87
C PRO A 182 11.43 -22.72 -16.54
N THR A 183 10.38 -22.81 -15.69
CA THR A 183 9.68 -24.05 -15.34
C THR A 183 8.19 -23.94 -15.64
N ALA A 184 7.65 -24.91 -16.38
CA ALA A 184 6.25 -24.88 -16.77
C ALA A 184 5.29 -24.95 -15.58
N GLY A 185 4.29 -24.05 -15.56
CA GLY A 185 3.21 -24.04 -14.56
C GLY A 185 3.65 -23.65 -13.15
N GLN A 186 4.83 -23.04 -13.00
CA GLN A 186 5.37 -22.60 -11.71
C GLN A 186 5.71 -21.10 -11.77
N GLY A 187 5.68 -20.45 -10.62
CA GLY A 187 6.08 -19.05 -10.47
C GLY A 187 7.40 -18.91 -9.70
N ILE A 188 7.81 -17.66 -9.47
CA ILE A 188 9.04 -17.30 -8.76
C ILE A 188 9.04 -17.80 -7.30
N GLU A 189 7.87 -18.07 -6.71
CA GLU A 189 7.69 -18.64 -5.38
C GLU A 189 8.30 -20.04 -5.21
N MET A 190 8.61 -20.72 -6.31
CA MET A 190 9.25 -22.05 -6.28
C MET A 190 10.77 -22.00 -6.20
N VAL A 191 11.36 -20.80 -6.07
CA VAL A 191 12.79 -20.64 -5.85
C VAL A 191 13.18 -21.20 -4.48
N SER A 192 13.99 -22.24 -4.49
CA SER A 192 14.50 -22.91 -3.29
C SER A 192 15.89 -22.41 -2.87
N SER A 193 16.64 -21.82 -3.81
CA SER A 193 17.96 -21.24 -3.54
C SER A 193 18.24 -20.08 -4.49
N THR A 194 18.73 -18.99 -3.92
CA THR A 194 18.99 -17.73 -4.62
C THR A 194 20.44 -17.58 -5.07
N PHE A 195 20.69 -16.68 -5.99
CA PHE A 195 22.02 -16.20 -6.36
C PHE A 195 22.74 -15.65 -5.12
N SER A 196 24.03 -15.97 -4.99
CA SER A 196 24.85 -15.54 -3.86
C SER A 196 26.33 -15.57 -4.24
N GLU A 197 27.07 -14.55 -3.91
CA GLU A 197 28.52 -14.51 -4.12
C GLU A 197 29.28 -15.53 -3.23
N ALA A 198 28.76 -15.84 -2.06
CA ALA A 198 29.30 -16.83 -1.16
C ALA A 198 28.19 -17.49 -0.32
N ARG A 199 28.07 -18.81 -0.43
CA ARG A 199 27.20 -19.61 0.46
C ARG A 199 27.87 -20.95 0.78
N LEU A 200 27.47 -21.53 1.91
CA LEU A 200 27.91 -22.88 2.27
C LEU A 200 27.29 -23.88 1.29
N HIS A 201 28.13 -24.55 0.50
CA HIS A 201 27.66 -25.50 -0.50
C HIS A 201 27.14 -26.79 0.19
N PRO A 202 25.91 -27.26 -0.09
CA PRO A 202 25.24 -28.28 0.70
C PRO A 202 25.91 -29.68 0.63
N ILE A 203 26.75 -29.93 -0.37
CA ILE A 203 27.47 -31.21 -0.53
C ILE A 203 28.91 -31.12 -0.07
N SER A 204 29.67 -30.07 -0.50
CA SER A 204 31.10 -29.94 -0.17
C SER A 204 31.36 -29.28 1.17
N ASN A 205 30.37 -28.58 1.73
CA ASN A 205 30.47 -27.77 2.96
C ASN A 205 31.57 -26.69 2.88
N GLU A 206 31.88 -26.23 1.68
CA GLU A 206 32.79 -25.12 1.38
C GLU A 206 31.99 -23.88 1.05
N GLU A 207 32.55 -22.70 1.33
CA GLU A 207 31.96 -21.44 0.83
C GLU A 207 32.21 -21.33 -0.67
N LEU A 208 31.17 -21.48 -1.46
CA LEU A 208 31.20 -21.38 -2.91
C LEU A 208 30.12 -20.40 -3.39
N PRO A 209 30.36 -19.68 -4.48
CA PRO A 209 29.32 -18.87 -5.11
C PRO A 209 28.21 -19.76 -5.65
N HIS A 210 26.97 -19.26 -5.57
CA HIS A 210 25.82 -19.81 -6.28
C HIS A 210 25.42 -18.84 -7.39
N ILE A 211 25.88 -19.13 -8.58
CA ILE A 211 25.76 -18.22 -9.74
C ILE A 211 24.44 -18.39 -10.52
N GLY A 212 23.38 -18.88 -9.87
CA GLY A 212 22.08 -19.07 -10.47
C GLY A 212 20.95 -19.10 -9.46
N LEU A 213 19.77 -19.48 -9.93
CA LEU A 213 18.59 -19.78 -9.11
C LEU A 213 18.27 -21.27 -9.20
N ASP A 214 17.90 -21.86 -8.08
CA ASP A 214 17.38 -23.22 -8.04
C ASP A 214 15.86 -23.20 -7.90
N PHE A 215 15.14 -23.74 -8.89
CA PHE A 215 13.68 -23.89 -8.86
C PHE A 215 13.34 -25.33 -8.45
N SER A 216 12.68 -25.50 -7.30
CA SER A 216 12.16 -26.79 -6.86
C SER A 216 11.06 -27.26 -7.80
N ALA A 217 11.26 -28.42 -8.42
CA ALA A 217 10.27 -29.02 -9.30
C ALA A 217 10.39 -30.53 -9.29
N VAL A 218 9.30 -31.23 -9.57
CA VAL A 218 9.32 -32.68 -9.68
C VAL A 218 10.04 -33.11 -10.97
N THR A 219 10.70 -34.27 -10.92
CA THR A 219 11.35 -34.85 -12.10
C THR A 219 10.33 -35.00 -13.24
N GLY A 220 10.73 -34.58 -14.44
CA GLY A 220 9.89 -34.59 -15.64
C GLY A 220 9.14 -33.27 -15.89
N THR A 221 9.15 -32.31 -14.96
CA THR A 221 8.60 -30.98 -15.24
C THR A 221 9.29 -30.35 -16.45
N PRO A 222 8.56 -29.80 -17.43
CA PRO A 222 9.18 -29.16 -18.59
C PRO A 222 10.02 -27.96 -18.21
N ILE A 223 11.23 -27.89 -18.74
CA ILE A 223 12.12 -26.72 -18.68
C ILE A 223 11.92 -25.92 -19.95
N LEU A 224 11.67 -24.61 -19.80
CA LEU A 224 11.33 -23.69 -20.87
C LEU A 224 12.49 -22.75 -21.19
N ALA A 225 12.68 -22.42 -22.46
CA ALA A 225 13.57 -21.36 -22.90
C ALA A 225 13.08 -20.01 -22.35
N ALA A 226 13.90 -19.33 -21.56
CA ALA A 226 13.53 -18.07 -20.94
C ALA A 226 13.42 -16.91 -21.97
N ALA A 227 14.07 -17.03 -23.13
CA ALA A 227 14.00 -16.12 -24.25
C ALA A 227 14.20 -16.87 -25.58
N LYS A 228 13.95 -16.19 -26.70
CA LYS A 228 14.31 -16.68 -28.04
C LYS A 228 15.83 -16.74 -28.17
N GLY A 229 16.34 -17.81 -28.82
CA GLY A 229 17.78 -17.94 -29.05
C GLY A 229 18.16 -19.15 -29.88
N VAL A 230 19.43 -19.48 -29.86
CA VAL A 230 20.01 -20.66 -30.49
C VAL A 230 20.65 -21.53 -29.42
N VAL A 231 20.35 -22.79 -29.38
CA VAL A 231 21.00 -23.76 -28.48
C VAL A 231 22.49 -23.83 -28.81
N SER A 232 23.32 -23.31 -27.91
CA SER A 232 24.77 -23.34 -28.05
C SER A 232 25.39 -24.65 -27.53
N TYR A 233 24.74 -25.27 -26.57
CA TYR A 233 25.17 -26.54 -25.98
C TYR A 233 23.98 -27.37 -25.51
N ALA A 234 24.03 -28.68 -25.72
CA ALA A 234 23.10 -29.66 -25.13
C ALA A 234 23.86 -30.99 -24.88
N GLY A 235 24.13 -31.30 -23.61
CA GLY A 235 24.92 -32.48 -23.26
C GLY A 235 25.25 -32.55 -21.78
N TRP A 236 26.19 -33.47 -21.42
CA TRP A 236 26.65 -33.66 -20.05
C TRP A 236 27.77 -32.65 -19.70
N LYS A 237 27.60 -31.90 -18.62
CA LYS A 237 28.61 -30.96 -18.11
C LYS A 237 28.98 -31.32 -16.66
N SER A 238 30.28 -31.41 -16.37
CA SER A 238 30.75 -31.78 -15.03
C SER A 238 30.22 -30.85 -13.95
N GLY A 239 29.64 -31.43 -12.90
CA GLY A 239 28.97 -30.71 -11.83
C GLY A 239 27.50 -30.38 -12.13
N TYR A 240 27.17 -29.99 -13.35
CA TYR A 240 25.83 -29.57 -13.77
C TYR A 240 24.93 -30.72 -14.26
N GLY A 241 25.50 -31.88 -14.60
CA GLY A 241 24.74 -33.01 -15.20
C GLY A 241 24.31 -32.72 -16.64
N ASN A 242 23.14 -33.21 -17.03
CA ASN A 242 22.57 -32.89 -18.33
C ASN A 242 22.21 -31.38 -18.34
N THR A 243 22.76 -30.68 -19.33
CA THR A 243 22.73 -29.22 -19.40
C THR A 243 22.33 -28.79 -20.79
N VAL A 244 21.51 -27.72 -20.86
CA VAL A 244 21.26 -26.97 -22.09
C VAL A 244 21.76 -25.54 -21.87
N GLU A 245 22.43 -24.97 -22.88
CA GLU A 245 22.81 -23.56 -22.94
C GLU A 245 22.17 -22.95 -24.20
N VAL A 246 21.59 -21.77 -24.04
CA VAL A 246 20.96 -21.03 -25.13
C VAL A 246 21.63 -19.66 -25.24
N ASP A 247 22.17 -19.37 -26.43
CA ASP A 247 22.68 -18.06 -26.81
C ASP A 247 21.51 -17.23 -27.38
N HIS A 248 21.22 -16.12 -26.73
CA HIS A 248 20.14 -15.23 -27.14
C HIS A 248 20.63 -14.06 -28.03
N GLY A 249 21.94 -13.96 -28.26
CA GLY A 249 22.56 -12.77 -28.84
C GLY A 249 22.74 -11.65 -27.82
N PHE A 250 23.20 -10.50 -28.29
CA PHE A 250 23.45 -9.30 -27.44
C PHE A 250 24.34 -9.56 -26.20
N GLY A 251 25.16 -10.61 -26.21
CA GLY A 251 25.96 -11.04 -25.06
C GLY A 251 25.19 -11.79 -23.97
N ILE A 252 23.92 -12.14 -24.21
CA ILE A 252 23.07 -12.84 -23.24
C ILE A 252 23.07 -14.34 -23.51
N MET A 253 23.35 -15.15 -22.49
CA MET A 253 23.26 -16.61 -22.52
C MET A 253 22.54 -17.11 -21.26
N THR A 254 21.74 -18.17 -21.41
CA THR A 254 21.13 -18.87 -20.28
C THR A 254 21.57 -20.32 -20.21
N ARG A 255 21.69 -20.85 -18.99
CA ARG A 255 22.03 -22.24 -18.71
C ARG A 255 20.96 -22.90 -17.87
N TYR A 256 20.60 -24.13 -18.28
CA TYR A 256 19.59 -24.98 -17.63
C TYR A 256 20.27 -26.31 -17.29
N ALA A 257 20.40 -26.61 -15.99
CA ALA A 257 21.18 -27.75 -15.53
C ALA A 257 20.36 -28.71 -14.65
N HIS A 258 20.99 -29.85 -14.30
CA HIS A 258 20.43 -30.95 -13.54
C HIS A 258 19.25 -31.68 -14.23
N SER A 259 19.10 -31.48 -15.56
CA SER A 259 18.02 -32.08 -16.35
C SER A 259 18.04 -33.58 -16.28
N ASP A 260 16.87 -34.22 -16.30
CA ASP A 260 16.76 -35.65 -16.51
C ASP A 260 17.16 -36.02 -17.95
N ARG A 261 16.63 -35.30 -18.92
CA ARG A 261 16.99 -35.40 -20.34
C ARG A 261 16.84 -34.08 -21.08
N ASN A 262 17.73 -33.86 -22.04
CA ASN A 262 17.64 -32.76 -22.99
C ASN A 262 16.74 -33.19 -24.17
N LEU A 263 15.93 -32.24 -24.67
CA LEU A 263 14.96 -32.46 -25.76
C LEU A 263 15.32 -31.65 -27.01
N VAL A 264 16.42 -30.91 -26.99
CA VAL A 264 16.92 -30.04 -28.05
C VAL A 264 18.36 -30.42 -28.39
N GLU A 265 18.83 -30.01 -29.59
CA GLU A 265 20.17 -30.23 -30.07
C GLU A 265 20.91 -28.90 -30.30
N PRO A 266 22.27 -28.88 -30.22
CA PRO A 266 23.06 -27.69 -30.56
C PRO A 266 22.77 -27.19 -31.98
N GLY A 267 22.60 -25.90 -32.15
CA GLY A 267 22.23 -25.21 -33.40
C GLY A 267 20.73 -25.07 -33.61
N GLN A 268 19.88 -25.70 -32.80
CA GLN A 268 18.43 -25.54 -32.88
C GLN A 268 18.04 -24.09 -32.47
N VAL A 269 17.18 -23.46 -33.28
CA VAL A 269 16.55 -22.18 -32.90
C VAL A 269 15.34 -22.47 -32.01
N VAL A 270 15.25 -21.81 -30.91
CA VAL A 270 14.16 -21.97 -29.93
C VAL A 270 13.45 -20.64 -29.67
N ALA A 271 12.13 -20.71 -29.54
CA ALA A 271 11.33 -19.56 -29.15
C ALA A 271 11.26 -19.45 -27.59
N ARG A 272 10.95 -18.26 -27.07
CA ARG A 272 10.63 -18.11 -25.64
C ARG A 272 9.46 -19.02 -25.27
N GLY A 273 9.58 -19.78 -24.17
CA GLY A 273 8.58 -20.72 -23.71
C GLY A 273 8.65 -22.09 -24.40
N GLU A 274 9.56 -22.30 -25.35
CA GLU A 274 9.77 -23.61 -25.98
C GLU A 274 10.43 -24.61 -25.00
N ILE A 275 10.01 -25.87 -25.03
CA ILE A 275 10.52 -26.89 -24.12
C ILE A 275 11.93 -27.30 -24.54
N LEU A 276 12.90 -27.11 -23.65
CA LEU A 276 14.31 -27.46 -23.84
C LEU A 276 14.68 -28.83 -23.28
N ALA A 277 14.14 -29.16 -22.11
CA ALA A 277 14.53 -30.32 -21.32
C ALA A 277 13.44 -30.68 -20.30
N GLN A 278 13.71 -31.66 -19.47
CA GLN A 278 12.88 -32.03 -18.31
C GLN A 278 13.71 -31.95 -17.04
N VAL A 279 13.11 -31.42 -15.98
CA VAL A 279 13.74 -31.34 -14.66
C VAL A 279 14.15 -32.71 -14.17
N GLY A 280 15.32 -32.81 -13.55
CA GLY A 280 15.86 -34.00 -12.97
C GLY A 280 16.70 -33.71 -11.72
N SER A 281 17.66 -34.61 -11.48
CA SER A 281 18.65 -34.51 -10.40
C SER A 281 20.00 -35.02 -10.83
N THR A 282 20.38 -34.82 -12.09
CA THR A 282 21.67 -35.29 -12.64
C THR A 282 22.82 -34.37 -12.22
N GLY A 283 24.04 -34.88 -12.22
CA GLY A 283 25.21 -34.12 -11.76
C GLY A 283 25.29 -34.01 -10.24
N ARG A 284 25.70 -32.82 -9.72
CA ARG A 284 25.77 -32.57 -8.28
C ARG A 284 24.48 -31.92 -7.76
N ALA A 285 23.43 -32.72 -7.68
CA ALA A 285 22.14 -32.27 -7.15
C ALA A 285 21.76 -33.09 -5.89
N THR A 286 21.18 -32.43 -4.89
CA THR A 286 20.70 -33.09 -3.66
C THR A 286 19.26 -33.58 -3.77
N ALA A 287 18.47 -32.95 -4.63
CA ALA A 287 17.07 -33.27 -4.92
C ALA A 287 16.74 -32.83 -6.33
N SER A 288 15.54 -33.20 -6.82
CA SER A 288 15.07 -32.77 -8.13
C SER A 288 14.80 -31.26 -8.15
N HIS A 289 15.48 -30.54 -9.03
CA HIS A 289 15.34 -29.08 -9.23
C HIS A 289 15.91 -28.68 -10.59
N LEU A 290 15.54 -27.49 -11.06
CA LEU A 290 16.23 -26.81 -12.14
C LEU A 290 17.24 -25.83 -11.54
N HIS A 291 18.50 -25.95 -11.90
CA HIS A 291 19.50 -24.89 -11.69
C HIS A 291 19.53 -24.01 -12.95
N TYR A 292 19.26 -22.73 -12.78
CA TYR A 292 19.10 -21.75 -13.86
C TYR A 292 20.05 -20.57 -13.69
N GLU A 293 20.83 -20.29 -14.72
CA GLU A 293 21.79 -19.16 -14.74
C GLU A 293 21.49 -18.20 -15.90
N VAL A 294 21.72 -16.92 -15.67
CA VAL A 294 21.78 -15.88 -16.70
C VAL A 294 23.20 -15.30 -16.75
N TRP A 295 23.72 -15.18 -17.94
CA TRP A 295 25.06 -14.64 -18.21
C TRP A 295 24.94 -13.47 -19.15
N LYS A 296 25.61 -12.34 -18.81
CA LYS A 296 25.71 -11.15 -19.64
C LYS A 296 27.18 -10.84 -19.88
N ASP A 297 27.58 -10.80 -21.16
CA ASP A 297 28.95 -10.55 -21.59
C ASP A 297 30.01 -11.43 -20.87
N GLY A 298 29.64 -12.68 -20.59
CA GLY A 298 30.50 -13.67 -19.93
C GLY A 298 30.55 -13.57 -18.39
N VAL A 299 29.75 -12.70 -17.78
CA VAL A 299 29.59 -12.58 -16.33
C VAL A 299 28.23 -13.15 -15.91
N ALA A 300 28.20 -13.95 -14.84
CA ALA A 300 26.94 -14.43 -14.28
C ALA A 300 26.22 -13.31 -13.50
N GLU A 301 24.95 -13.12 -13.78
CA GLU A 301 24.08 -12.15 -13.14
C GLU A 301 22.94 -12.82 -12.40
N ASP A 302 22.33 -12.13 -11.43
CA ASP A 302 21.18 -12.65 -10.69
C ASP A 302 19.97 -12.81 -11.62
N PRO A 303 19.48 -14.04 -11.85
CA PRO A 303 18.36 -14.22 -12.75
C PRO A 303 17.06 -13.54 -12.31
N ARG A 304 16.92 -13.16 -11.04
CA ARG A 304 15.77 -12.41 -10.54
C ARG A 304 15.62 -11.03 -11.17
N ASP A 305 16.73 -10.42 -11.60
CA ASP A 305 16.72 -9.12 -12.25
C ASP A 305 16.10 -9.15 -13.65
N TYR A 306 15.95 -10.35 -14.20
CA TYR A 306 15.40 -10.60 -15.53
C TYR A 306 13.95 -11.09 -15.50
N ILE A 307 13.57 -11.87 -14.49
CA ILE A 307 12.25 -12.53 -14.43
C ILE A 307 11.18 -11.51 -14.02
N LEU A 308 10.20 -11.27 -14.90
CA LEU A 308 9.04 -10.44 -14.62
C LEU A 308 8.01 -11.21 -13.78
N ASN A 309 7.73 -10.77 -12.57
CA ASN A 309 6.70 -11.36 -11.72
C ASN A 309 5.33 -11.30 -12.41
N GLY A 310 4.71 -12.45 -12.59
CA GLY A 310 3.34 -12.57 -13.12
C GLY A 310 3.23 -12.74 -14.63
N VAL A 311 4.32 -12.80 -15.38
CA VAL A 311 4.29 -13.24 -16.79
C VAL A 311 4.43 -14.75 -16.82
N ILE A 312 3.32 -15.44 -16.70
CA ILE A 312 3.21 -16.86 -17.07
C ILE A 312 2.98 -16.91 -18.57
N PRO A 313 3.73 -17.69 -19.34
CA PRO A 313 3.52 -17.83 -20.77
C PRO A 313 2.17 -18.46 -21.10
#